data_662b4ad949f2a489af01c64b59f34bc6
#
_entry.id   662b4ad949f2a489af01c64b59f34bc6
#
_cell.length_a   1.000
_cell.length_b   1.000
_cell.length_c   1.000
_cell.angle_alpha   90.00
_cell.angle_beta   90.00
_cell.angle_gamma   90.00
#
_symmetry.space_group_name_H-M   'P 1'
#
loop_
_entity.id
_entity.type
_entity.pdbx_description
1 polymer ?
#
loop_
_entity_poly.entity_id
_entity_poly.type
_entity_poly.pdbx_seq_one_letter_code
_entity_poly.pdbx_strand_id
1 'polypeptide(L)' 'MQIIKDELTGIETVFIINEDGTTLSMLKSTYDEQQAAQNGNVV' A
#
# COMPACT_ATOMS: atom_id res chain seq x y z
N MET A 1 -5.64 -3.35 11.23
CA MET A 1 -5.16 -3.20 9.85
C MET A 1 -3.87 -3.96 9.67
N GLN A 2 -3.76 -4.70 8.61
CA GLN A 2 -2.56 -5.47 8.32
C GLN A 2 -2.03 -5.10 6.94
N ILE A 3 -0.73 -4.91 6.83
CA ILE A 3 -0.10 -4.58 5.57
C ILE A 3 0.85 -5.70 5.20
N ILE A 4 0.64 -6.28 4.03
CA ILE A 4 1.46 -7.36 3.52
C ILE A 4 2.12 -6.89 2.23
N LYS A 5 3.43 -6.98 2.17
CA LYS A 5 4.19 -6.63 0.98
C LYS A 5 4.64 -7.91 0.31
N ASP A 6 4.28 -8.07 -0.95
CA ASP A 6 4.60 -9.27 -1.71
C ASP A 6 5.26 -8.88 -3.01
N GLU A 7 6.06 -9.79 -3.55
CA GLU A 7 6.72 -9.57 -4.83
C GLU A 7 6.38 -10.74 -5.73
N LEU A 8 5.73 -10.44 -6.83
CA LEU A 8 5.33 -11.45 -7.81
C LEU A 8 5.92 -11.08 -9.16
N THR A 9 6.70 -11.97 -9.75
CA THR A 9 7.32 -11.76 -11.07
C THR A 9 8.06 -10.43 -11.16
N GLY A 10 8.76 -10.05 -10.09
CA GLY A 10 9.52 -8.81 -10.07
C GLY A 10 8.69 -7.57 -9.81
N ILE A 11 7.39 -7.72 -9.62
CA ILE A 11 6.50 -6.60 -9.34
C ILE A 11 6.13 -6.65 -7.87
N GLU A 12 6.43 -5.57 -7.16
CA GLU A 12 6.09 -5.48 -5.75
C GLU A 12 4.66 -4.99 -5.59
N THR A 13 3.89 -5.72 -4.81
CA THR A 13 2.47 -5.43 -4.57
C THR A 13 2.23 -5.29 -3.07
N VAL A 14 1.37 -4.37 -2.69
CA VAL A 14 1.00 -4.15 -1.30
C VAL A 14 -0.46 -4.54 -1.12
N PHE A 15 -0.72 -5.38 -0.12
CA PHE A 15 -2.07 -5.76 0.26
C PHE A 15 -2.37 -5.17 1.63
N ILE A 16 -3.48 -4.46 1.72
CA ILE A 16 -3.90 -3.85 2.98
C ILE A 16 -5.20 -4.50 3.41
N ILE A 17 -5.17 -5.16 4.56
CA ILE A 17 -6.35 -5.83 5.11
C ILE A 17 -6.89 -4.95 6.23
N ASN A 18 -8.10 -4.47 6.04
CA ASN A 18 -8.75 -3.60 7.02
C ASN A 18 -9.45 -4.41 8.09
N GLU A 19 -9.76 -3.75 9.19
CA GLU A 19 -10.39 -4.41 10.33
C GLU A 19 -11.79 -4.91 10.01
N ASP A 20 -12.45 -4.28 9.06
CA ASP A 20 -13.78 -4.70 8.65
C ASP A 20 -13.78 -5.91 7.70
N GLY A 21 -12.61 -6.42 7.36
CA GLY A 21 -12.48 -7.59 6.51
C GLY A 21 -12.24 -7.28 5.04
N THR A 22 -12.25 -6.00 4.66
CA THR A 22 -11.97 -5.65 3.27
C THR A 22 -10.48 -5.69 2.98
N THR A 23 -10.13 -6.04 1.75
CA THR A 23 -8.74 -6.10 1.32
C THR A 23 -8.54 -5.17 0.14
N LEU A 24 -7.51 -4.35 0.23
CA LEU A 24 -7.14 -3.45 -0.84
C LEU A 24 -5.77 -3.86 -1.37
N SER A 25 -5.62 -3.93 -2.68
CA SER A 25 -4.33 -4.26 -3.28
C SER A 25 -3.90 -3.14 -4.21
N MET A 26 -2.60 -2.88 -4.24
CA MET A 26 -2.04 -1.85 -5.10
C MET A 26 -0.57 -2.14 -5.33
N LEU A 27 0.00 -1.48 -6.35
CA LEU A 27 1.43 -1.58 -6.58
C LEU A 27 2.18 -0.84 -5.48
N LYS A 28 3.35 -1.35 -5.14
CA LYS A 28 4.16 -0.72 -4.10
C LYS A 28 4.52 0.72 -4.48
N SER A 29 4.80 0.96 -5.76
CA SER A 29 5.12 2.32 -6.20
C SER A 29 3.94 3.26 -5.96
N THR A 30 2.71 2.79 -6.20
CA THR A 30 1.52 3.57 -5.93
C THR A 30 1.35 3.82 -4.44
N TYR A 31 1.59 2.80 -3.64
CA TYR A 31 1.49 2.92 -2.20
C TYR A 31 2.49 3.94 -1.67
N ASP A 32 3.74 3.85 -2.11
CA ASP A 32 4.78 4.78 -1.69
C ASP A 32 4.44 6.21 -2.12
N GLU A 33 3.89 6.36 -3.31
CA GLU A 33 3.50 7.67 -3.82
C GLU A 33 2.40 8.28 -2.97
N GLN A 34 1.42 7.48 -2.57
CA GLN A 34 0.34 7.95 -1.71
C GLN A 34 0.86 8.37 -0.34
N GLN A 35 1.77 7.59 0.22
CA GLN A 35 2.36 7.92 1.50
C GLN A 35 3.17 9.20 1.43
N ALA A 36 3.94 9.36 0.37
CA ALA A 36 4.74 10.58 0.18
C ALA A 36 3.83 11.79 0.00
N ALA A 37 2.73 11.64 -0.71
CA ALA A 37 1.80 12.73 -0.91
C ALA A 37 1.16 13.16 0.40
N GLN A 38 0.79 12.21 1.24
CA GLN A 38 0.23 12.52 2.55
C GLN A 38 1.24 13.25 3.43
N ASN A 39 2.47 12.77 3.42
CA ASN A 39 3.52 13.42 4.21
C ASN A 39 3.81 14.81 3.70
N GLY A 40 3.76 15.00 2.39
CA GLY A 40 4.00 16.30 1.79
C GLY A 40 2.92 17.30 2.12
N ASN A 41 1.69 16.84 2.34
CA ASN A 41 0.58 17.72 2.62
C ASN A 41 0.52 18.18 4.06
N VAL A 42 1.32 17.59 4.91
CA VAL A 42 1.31 17.90 6.34
C VAL A 42 2.11 19.15 6.65
N VAL A 43 2.80 19.65 5.72
CA VAL A 43 3.70 20.81 5.92
C VAL A 43 3.02 22.03 6.49
#